data_c2f05993b6b78957b186db5f03962ade
#
_entry.id   c2f05993b6b78957b186db5f03962ade
#
_cell.length_a   1.000
_cell.length_b   1.000
_cell.length_c   1.000
_cell.angle_alpha   90.00
_cell.angle_beta   90.00
_cell.angle_gamma   90.00
#
_symmetry.space_group_name_H-M   'P 1'
#
loop_
_entity.id
_entity.type
_entity.pdbx_description
1 polymer ?
#
loop_
_entity_poly.entity_id
_entity_poly.type
_entity_poly.pdbx_seq_one_letter_code
_entity_poly.pdbx_strand_id
1 'polypeptide(L)'
;MLGMLPSCGTKKEEPQEPAKAMNVIYMIGDGMALPQVYAAMLASGEKMTFSQFPYIGVVDTHSASNDITDSAAGGTALASDHKTKNAMIGVNPDSIPVKTVLEVMKEQGKETGIVVSCYVTHATPAAFYAKVPHRKQYEDIAVQMAENPYLNLIIGGGMKHFNQRKDSVNLVERMENELGWKVYDTLADIDVTCKKYAVMANADHMPPAAERGDFLPRAVKTAIQTLDDAENGFFLMVEGSQIDFACHGNDSAWMVNEVVDFSQAIQIALDYAEEHGNTLVVVTADHETGGLTMPDPKGKYTNVVFNYSTGSHTCLPVMVYAYGPGAEQFTGWMQNTAIKGKILNACGMENIGDGLPEVDGTNSKAVKVNLDSKPEN
;
A
#
# COMPACT_ATOMS: atom_id res chain seq x y z
N MET A 1 -4.90 -47.64 -57.51
CA MET A 1 -5.38 -46.36 -56.96
C MET A 1 -4.79 -46.22 -55.55
N LEU A 2 -3.71 -45.41 -55.45
CA LEU A 2 -3.14 -45.06 -54.13
C LEU A 2 -3.87 -43.83 -53.61
N GLY A 3 -4.58 -43.99 -52.48
CA GLY A 3 -5.22 -42.89 -51.81
C GLY A 3 -4.19 -42.07 -51.02
N MET A 4 -4.02 -40.77 -51.35
CA MET A 4 -3.29 -39.83 -50.51
C MET A 4 -4.13 -39.46 -49.32
N LEU A 5 -3.62 -39.73 -48.11
CA LEU A 5 -4.16 -39.19 -46.84
C LEU A 5 -3.76 -37.72 -46.68
N PRO A 6 -4.65 -36.82 -46.32
CA PRO A 6 -4.29 -35.43 -46.06
C PRO A 6 -3.49 -35.35 -44.74
N SER A 7 -2.28 -34.78 -44.80
CA SER A 7 -1.48 -34.43 -43.66
C SER A 7 -2.18 -33.29 -42.88
N CYS A 8 -2.66 -33.58 -41.68
CA CYS A 8 -3.17 -32.60 -40.75
C CYS A 8 -1.97 -31.86 -40.10
N GLY A 9 -1.58 -30.73 -40.70
CA GLY A 9 -0.58 -29.86 -40.14
C GLY A 9 -1.15 -29.19 -38.90
N THR A 10 -0.70 -29.59 -37.72
CA THR A 10 -0.91 -28.83 -36.48
C THR A 10 -0.23 -27.47 -36.62
N LYS A 11 -1.01 -26.42 -36.79
CA LYS A 11 -0.50 -25.05 -36.57
C LYS A 11 0.05 -25.01 -35.15
N LYS A 12 1.35 -24.79 -34.98
CA LYS A 12 1.92 -24.36 -33.72
C LYS A 12 1.27 -23.01 -33.44
N GLU A 13 0.47 -22.91 -32.39
CA GLU A 13 0.08 -21.61 -31.83
C GLU A 13 1.38 -20.91 -31.43
N GLU A 14 1.60 -19.72 -31.96
CA GLU A 14 2.66 -18.86 -31.47
C GLU A 14 2.39 -18.57 -30.00
N PRO A 15 3.43 -18.54 -29.14
CA PRO A 15 3.25 -18.19 -27.73
C PRO A 15 2.58 -16.81 -27.66
N GLN A 16 1.38 -16.75 -27.14
CA GLN A 16 0.70 -15.49 -26.90
C GLN A 16 1.51 -14.70 -25.88
N GLU A 17 1.91 -13.44 -26.22
CA GLU A 17 2.58 -12.60 -25.24
C GLU A 17 1.72 -12.49 -23.96
N PRO A 18 2.34 -12.54 -22.76
CA PRO A 18 1.58 -12.43 -21.53
C PRO A 18 0.84 -11.09 -21.50
N ALA A 19 -0.41 -11.13 -21.05
CA ALA A 19 -1.24 -9.93 -20.93
C ALA A 19 -0.54 -8.93 -19.99
N LYS A 20 -0.49 -7.66 -20.41
CA LYS A 20 0.10 -6.58 -19.62
C LYS A 20 -0.97 -5.90 -18.79
N ALA A 21 -0.61 -5.48 -17.57
CA ALA A 21 -1.49 -4.70 -16.73
C ALA A 21 -1.63 -3.26 -17.28
N MET A 22 -2.86 -2.88 -17.57
CA MET A 22 -3.18 -1.50 -17.93
C MET A 22 -3.39 -0.65 -16.68
N ASN A 23 -4.03 -1.23 -15.67
CA ASN A 23 -4.31 -0.59 -14.39
C ASN A 23 -3.55 -1.30 -13.27
N VAL A 24 -3.22 -0.54 -12.22
CA VAL A 24 -2.60 -1.06 -11.01
C VAL A 24 -3.34 -0.52 -9.79
N ILE A 25 -3.78 -1.40 -8.91
CA ILE A 25 -4.29 -1.05 -7.58
C ILE A 25 -3.32 -1.65 -6.56
N TYR A 26 -2.54 -0.79 -5.91
CA TYR A 26 -1.50 -1.16 -4.96
C TYR A 26 -1.97 -0.85 -3.54
N MET A 27 -2.23 -1.87 -2.74
CA MET A 27 -2.88 -1.77 -1.45
C MET A 27 -1.91 -2.12 -0.32
N ILE A 28 -1.83 -1.28 0.71
CA ILE A 28 -0.92 -1.43 1.85
C ILE A 28 -1.73 -1.43 3.14
N GLY A 29 -1.67 -2.52 3.91
CA GLY A 29 -2.17 -2.54 5.29
C GLY A 29 -1.03 -2.15 6.23
N ASP A 30 -1.06 -0.93 6.79
CA ASP A 30 -0.03 -0.46 7.72
C ASP A 30 0.02 -1.37 8.94
N GLY A 31 1.21 -1.93 9.26
CA GLY A 31 1.39 -2.83 10.39
C GLY A 31 0.80 -4.24 10.23
N MET A 32 0.35 -4.61 9.03
CA MET A 32 -0.42 -5.82 8.76
C MET A 32 0.45 -6.98 8.26
N ALA A 33 0.88 -7.86 9.14
CA ALA A 33 1.45 -9.15 8.74
C ALA A 33 0.41 -10.28 8.78
N LEU A 34 0.84 -11.51 8.52
CA LEU A 34 -0.05 -12.67 8.53
C LEU A 34 -0.81 -12.88 9.85
N PRO A 35 -0.22 -12.62 11.04
CA PRO A 35 -0.98 -12.75 12.29
C PRO A 35 -2.21 -11.84 12.36
N GLN A 36 -2.12 -10.58 11.93
CA GLN A 36 -3.24 -9.63 11.94
C GLN A 36 -4.35 -10.10 10.99
N VAL A 37 -4.00 -10.51 9.77
CA VAL A 37 -4.96 -11.04 8.78
C VAL A 37 -5.66 -12.28 9.33
N TYR A 38 -4.90 -13.25 9.84
CA TYR A 38 -5.47 -14.52 10.28
C TYR A 38 -6.29 -14.37 11.59
N ALA A 39 -5.84 -13.50 12.49
CA ALA A 39 -6.58 -13.16 13.71
C ALA A 39 -7.96 -12.56 13.38
N ALA A 40 -8.00 -11.64 12.41
CA ALA A 40 -9.25 -11.03 11.96
C ALA A 40 -10.18 -12.04 11.28
N MET A 41 -9.65 -12.95 10.44
CA MET A 41 -10.43 -14.05 9.85
C MET A 41 -11.08 -14.95 10.91
N LEU A 42 -10.33 -15.30 11.96
CA LEU A 42 -10.84 -16.14 13.06
C LEU A 42 -11.87 -15.41 13.92
N ALA A 43 -11.66 -14.13 14.21
CA ALA A 43 -12.51 -13.35 15.09
C ALA A 43 -13.83 -12.94 14.44
N SER A 44 -13.81 -12.57 13.16
CA SER A 44 -15.02 -12.20 12.41
C SER A 44 -15.85 -13.42 12.01
N GLY A 45 -15.20 -14.58 11.85
CA GLY A 45 -15.82 -15.78 11.28
C GLY A 45 -16.13 -15.65 9.79
N GLU A 46 -15.64 -14.60 9.13
CA GLU A 46 -15.86 -14.33 7.71
C GLU A 46 -14.70 -14.86 6.87
N LYS A 47 -15.04 -15.33 5.65
CA LYS A 47 -14.03 -15.65 4.64
C LYS A 47 -13.54 -14.34 4.02
N MET A 48 -12.39 -13.87 4.47
CA MET A 48 -11.81 -12.63 3.97
C MET A 48 -11.22 -12.75 2.58
N THR A 49 -11.15 -11.63 1.88
CA THR A 49 -10.68 -11.48 0.50
C THR A 49 -9.24 -11.98 0.31
N PHE A 50 -8.38 -11.89 1.31
CA PHE A 50 -6.99 -12.38 1.25
C PHE A 50 -6.86 -13.85 0.80
N SER A 51 -7.87 -14.70 1.08
CA SER A 51 -7.86 -16.10 0.67
C SER A 51 -8.23 -16.34 -0.80
N GLN A 52 -8.57 -15.28 -1.55
CA GLN A 52 -8.93 -15.37 -2.97
C GLN A 52 -7.73 -15.14 -3.90
N PHE A 53 -6.62 -14.65 -3.38
CA PHE A 53 -5.45 -14.36 -4.19
C PHE A 53 -4.73 -15.64 -4.62
N PRO A 54 -4.46 -15.82 -5.93
CA PRO A 54 -3.79 -17.02 -6.44
C PRO A 54 -2.27 -17.01 -6.22
N TYR A 55 -1.67 -15.83 -6.05
CA TYR A 55 -0.23 -15.66 -5.87
C TYR A 55 0.07 -15.00 -4.55
N ILE A 56 0.92 -15.65 -3.76
CA ILE A 56 1.29 -15.20 -2.42
C ILE A 56 2.80 -15.32 -2.26
N GLY A 57 3.42 -14.31 -1.70
CA GLY A 57 4.85 -14.27 -1.38
C GLY A 57 5.10 -13.69 0.00
N VAL A 58 6.39 -13.64 0.36
CA VAL A 58 6.88 -13.12 1.65
C VAL A 58 7.83 -11.97 1.39
N VAL A 59 7.68 -10.88 2.13
CA VAL A 59 8.42 -9.63 1.95
C VAL A 59 9.22 -9.31 3.20
N ASP A 60 10.52 -9.12 3.02
CA ASP A 60 11.43 -8.60 4.03
C ASP A 60 11.37 -7.07 4.03
N THR A 61 11.12 -6.47 5.21
CA THR A 61 10.78 -5.06 5.35
C THR A 61 11.84 -4.20 6.04
N HIS A 62 12.98 -4.76 6.46
CA HIS A 62 14.02 -4.00 7.17
C HIS A 62 14.36 -2.68 6.46
N SER A 63 14.77 -1.65 7.22
CA SER A 63 15.23 -0.37 6.71
C SER A 63 16.76 -0.33 6.54
N ALA A 64 17.29 0.73 5.93
CA ALA A 64 18.74 0.92 5.82
C ALA A 64 19.41 1.17 7.18
N SER A 65 18.67 1.50 8.23
CA SER A 65 19.20 1.84 9.55
C SER A 65 18.85 0.83 10.65
N ASN A 66 17.88 -0.07 10.43
CA ASN A 66 17.37 -0.94 11.48
C ASN A 66 16.70 -2.18 10.89
N ASP A 67 16.82 -3.33 11.58
CA ASP A 67 16.07 -4.54 11.24
C ASP A 67 14.55 -4.34 11.38
N ILE A 68 14.13 -3.42 12.24
CA ILE A 68 12.75 -3.01 12.43
C ILE A 68 12.54 -1.66 11.73
N THR A 69 11.79 -1.68 10.63
CA THR A 69 11.44 -0.46 9.87
C THR A 69 10.33 0.34 10.56
N ASP A 70 10.21 1.61 10.19
CA ASP A 70 8.99 2.39 10.39
C ASP A 70 8.26 2.60 9.05
N SER A 71 7.01 3.10 9.10
CA SER A 71 6.20 3.33 7.90
C SER A 71 6.85 4.30 6.89
N ALA A 72 7.71 5.23 7.35
CA ALA A 72 8.40 6.15 6.46
C ALA A 72 9.42 5.41 5.58
N ALA A 73 10.27 4.60 6.20
CA ALA A 73 11.27 3.81 5.47
C ALA A 73 10.63 2.63 4.73
N GLY A 74 9.67 1.93 5.35
CA GLY A 74 8.90 0.85 4.72
C GLY A 74 8.13 1.33 3.49
N GLY A 75 7.36 2.41 3.63
CA GLY A 75 6.62 3.05 2.55
C GLY A 75 7.53 3.56 1.43
N THR A 76 8.69 4.17 1.77
CA THR A 76 9.68 4.60 0.77
C THR A 76 10.22 3.41 -0.03
N ALA A 77 10.54 2.30 0.63
CA ALA A 77 11.02 1.09 -0.06
C ALA A 77 9.95 0.47 -0.97
N LEU A 78 8.69 0.45 -0.52
CA LEU A 78 7.54 -0.03 -1.31
C LEU A 78 7.22 0.88 -2.51
N ALA A 79 7.38 2.20 -2.34
CA ALA A 79 7.13 3.18 -3.39
C ALA A 79 8.29 3.29 -4.38
N SER A 80 9.51 2.96 -3.95
CA SER A 80 10.74 3.06 -4.75
C SER A 80 11.50 1.74 -4.75
N ASP A 81 12.65 1.69 -5.36
CA ASP A 81 13.57 0.54 -5.32
C ASP A 81 14.73 0.78 -4.33
N HIS A 82 14.53 1.69 -3.36
CA HIS A 82 15.56 2.10 -2.41
C HIS A 82 15.15 1.88 -0.95
N LYS A 83 16.05 1.29 -0.17
CA LYS A 83 16.00 1.35 1.29
C LYS A 83 16.40 2.74 1.77
N THR A 84 15.77 3.23 2.85
CA THR A 84 16.15 4.46 3.53
C THR A 84 16.21 4.28 5.05
N LYS A 85 16.66 5.28 5.79
CA LYS A 85 16.66 5.28 7.25
C LYS A 85 15.26 5.52 7.80
N ASN A 86 14.97 4.96 8.97
CA ASN A 86 13.70 5.23 9.66
C ASN A 86 13.45 6.74 9.75
N ALA A 87 12.17 7.12 9.65
CA ALA A 87 11.65 8.49 9.58
C ALA A 87 11.89 9.26 8.28
N MET A 88 12.69 8.80 7.33
CA MET A 88 12.92 9.46 6.04
C MET A 88 11.86 9.04 5.00
N ILE A 89 11.40 10.00 4.21
CA ILE A 89 10.34 9.82 3.21
C ILE A 89 10.84 10.19 1.82
N GLY A 90 10.74 9.27 0.87
CA GLY A 90 11.00 9.51 -0.56
C GLY A 90 12.43 9.92 -0.88
N VAL A 91 13.37 9.67 0.02
CA VAL A 91 14.80 9.96 -0.13
C VAL A 91 15.63 8.73 0.24
N ASN A 92 16.84 8.61 -0.31
CA ASN A 92 17.78 7.58 0.10
C ASN A 92 18.45 7.92 1.46
N PRO A 93 19.33 7.07 2.03
CA PRO A 93 19.99 7.33 3.30
C PRO A 93 20.84 8.61 3.36
N ASP A 94 21.21 9.17 2.22
CA ASP A 94 21.99 10.42 2.07
C ASP A 94 21.08 11.63 1.81
N SER A 95 19.77 11.49 1.99
CA SER A 95 18.74 12.51 1.75
C SER A 95 18.62 12.96 0.28
N ILE A 96 19.03 12.12 -0.66
CA ILE A 96 18.84 12.34 -2.10
C ILE A 96 17.46 11.82 -2.49
N PRO A 97 16.60 12.62 -3.17
CA PRO A 97 15.29 12.19 -3.65
C PRO A 97 15.36 10.94 -4.51
N VAL A 98 14.48 9.97 -4.27
CA VAL A 98 14.33 8.75 -5.07
C VAL A 98 13.04 8.78 -5.87
N LYS A 99 13.05 8.16 -7.06
CA LYS A 99 11.90 8.15 -7.96
C LYS A 99 10.89 7.08 -7.53
N THR A 100 9.63 7.47 -7.36
CA THR A 100 8.57 6.57 -6.93
C THR A 100 7.85 5.89 -8.10
N VAL A 101 7.17 4.79 -7.83
CA VAL A 101 6.30 4.11 -8.80
C VAL A 101 5.19 5.04 -9.28
N LEU A 102 4.60 5.87 -8.40
CA LEU A 102 3.57 6.83 -8.77
C LEU A 102 4.09 7.86 -9.80
N GLU A 103 5.29 8.40 -9.56
CA GLU A 103 5.94 9.33 -10.50
C GLU A 103 6.19 8.66 -11.87
N VAL A 104 6.72 7.42 -11.88
CA VAL A 104 6.95 6.68 -13.12
C VAL A 104 5.63 6.42 -13.86
N MET A 105 4.59 5.97 -13.15
CA MET A 105 3.28 5.70 -13.76
C MET A 105 2.67 6.95 -14.40
N LYS A 106 2.76 8.10 -13.74
CA LYS A 106 2.27 9.37 -14.30
C LYS A 106 3.06 9.81 -15.51
N GLU A 107 4.39 9.66 -15.49
CA GLU A 107 5.24 9.97 -16.65
C GLU A 107 4.95 9.07 -17.87
N GLN A 108 4.43 7.87 -17.63
CA GLN A 108 3.95 6.96 -18.69
C GLN A 108 2.50 7.25 -19.12
N GLY A 109 1.95 8.39 -18.68
CA GLY A 109 0.63 8.87 -19.09
C GLY A 109 -0.54 8.25 -18.34
N LYS A 110 -0.30 7.51 -17.26
CA LYS A 110 -1.38 6.96 -16.43
C LYS A 110 -1.97 8.04 -15.51
N GLU A 111 -3.25 7.94 -15.18
CA GLU A 111 -3.82 8.72 -14.11
C GLU A 111 -3.45 8.10 -12.75
N THR A 112 -3.32 8.94 -11.71
CA THR A 112 -2.79 8.48 -10.42
C THR A 112 -3.64 8.92 -9.25
N GLY A 113 -3.78 8.06 -8.24
CA GLY A 113 -4.57 8.35 -7.05
C GLY A 113 -4.00 7.73 -5.79
N ILE A 114 -4.38 8.31 -4.65
CA ILE A 114 -4.08 7.80 -3.31
C ILE A 114 -5.35 7.84 -2.45
N VAL A 115 -5.64 6.75 -1.76
CA VAL A 115 -6.77 6.63 -0.82
C VAL A 115 -6.27 6.05 0.50
N VAL A 116 -6.54 6.75 1.61
CA VAL A 116 -6.04 6.34 2.93
C VAL A 116 -7.09 6.54 4.03
N SER A 117 -6.95 5.82 5.13
CA SER A 117 -7.76 6.03 6.35
C SER A 117 -7.05 6.85 7.44
N CYS A 118 -5.88 7.42 7.13
CA CYS A 118 -5.14 8.35 8.00
C CYS A 118 -5.09 9.78 7.44
N TYR A 119 -4.12 10.60 7.91
CA TYR A 119 -3.77 11.84 7.22
C TYR A 119 -3.28 11.55 5.81
N VAL A 120 -3.70 12.31 4.83
CA VAL A 120 -3.07 12.25 3.50
C VAL A 120 -1.57 12.58 3.55
N THR A 121 -1.11 13.27 4.59
CA THR A 121 0.31 13.62 4.87
C THR A 121 1.01 12.61 5.79
N HIS A 122 0.39 11.46 6.14
CA HIS A 122 1.04 10.41 6.92
C HIS A 122 2.19 9.77 6.12
N ALA A 123 3.06 9.06 6.82
CA ALA A 123 4.33 8.58 6.26
C ALA A 123 4.14 7.69 5.03
N THR A 124 3.22 6.73 5.08
CA THR A 124 3.00 5.76 4.02
C THR A 124 2.51 6.40 2.72
N PRO A 125 1.39 7.18 2.69
CA PRO A 125 1.00 7.88 1.47
C PRO A 125 2.05 8.91 1.02
N ALA A 126 2.65 9.67 1.95
CA ALA A 126 3.66 10.65 1.63
C ALA A 126 4.89 10.05 0.92
N ALA A 127 5.25 8.80 1.20
CA ALA A 127 6.35 8.12 0.55
C ALA A 127 6.17 7.97 -0.97
N PHE A 128 4.95 8.06 -1.49
CA PHE A 128 4.66 7.99 -2.92
C PHE A 128 4.80 9.33 -3.65
N TYR A 129 4.76 10.47 -2.93
CA TYR A 129 4.74 11.79 -3.57
C TYR A 129 5.65 12.85 -2.94
N ALA A 130 6.09 12.66 -1.69
CA ALA A 130 6.90 13.65 -0.97
C ALA A 130 8.36 13.21 -0.78
N LYS A 131 9.26 14.18 -0.59
CA LYS A 131 10.69 14.01 -0.40
C LYS A 131 11.13 14.84 0.79
N VAL A 132 11.13 14.24 1.99
CA VAL A 132 11.51 14.93 3.24
C VAL A 132 12.42 14.05 4.11
N PRO A 133 13.41 14.65 4.81
CA PRO A 133 14.30 13.90 5.70
C PRO A 133 13.62 13.41 6.99
N HIS A 134 12.38 13.86 7.28
CA HIS A 134 11.70 13.43 8.49
C HIS A 134 10.16 13.45 8.35
N ARG A 135 9.51 12.32 8.66
CA ARG A 135 8.04 12.10 8.54
C ARG A 135 7.15 13.07 9.31
N LYS A 136 7.69 13.76 10.32
CA LYS A 136 6.93 14.76 11.09
C LYS A 136 6.88 16.15 10.46
N GLN A 137 7.46 16.33 9.28
CA GLN A 137 7.38 17.58 8.52
C GLN A 137 6.05 17.68 7.76
N TYR A 138 4.94 17.52 8.49
CA TYR A 138 3.59 17.43 7.90
C TYR A 138 3.22 18.64 7.02
N GLU A 139 3.64 19.84 7.43
CA GLU A 139 3.35 21.07 6.68
C GLU A 139 4.14 21.13 5.36
N ASP A 140 5.40 20.67 5.35
CA ASP A 140 6.22 20.57 4.13
C ASP A 140 5.67 19.47 3.20
N ILE A 141 5.24 18.35 3.77
CA ILE A 141 4.58 17.26 3.03
C ILE A 141 3.28 17.77 2.39
N ALA A 142 2.47 18.55 3.12
CA ALA A 142 1.25 19.14 2.59
C ALA A 142 1.50 20.08 1.40
N VAL A 143 2.55 20.91 1.46
CA VAL A 143 2.96 21.77 0.35
C VAL A 143 3.37 20.92 -0.85
N GLN A 144 4.21 19.90 -0.65
CA GLN A 144 4.63 18.99 -1.73
C GLN A 144 3.44 18.25 -2.35
N MET A 145 2.45 17.83 -1.55
CA MET A 145 1.21 17.23 -2.06
C MET A 145 0.43 18.20 -2.94
N ALA A 146 0.20 19.42 -2.45
CA ALA A 146 -0.57 20.45 -3.17
C ALA A 146 0.08 20.82 -4.51
N GLU A 147 1.41 20.92 -4.56
CA GLU A 147 2.20 21.28 -5.73
C GLU A 147 2.56 20.08 -6.63
N ASN A 148 2.17 18.85 -6.23
CA ASN A 148 2.57 17.62 -6.93
C ASN A 148 1.95 17.55 -8.35
N PRO A 149 2.77 17.46 -9.41
CA PRO A 149 2.27 17.34 -10.78
C PRO A 149 1.91 15.90 -11.15
N TYR A 150 2.32 14.93 -10.33
CA TYR A 150 2.14 13.50 -10.60
C TYR A 150 0.87 12.94 -9.95
N LEU A 151 0.11 13.73 -9.18
CA LEU A 151 -1.06 13.29 -8.43
C LEU A 151 -2.35 13.89 -8.99
N ASN A 152 -3.33 13.04 -9.32
CA ASN A 152 -4.65 13.44 -9.80
C ASN A 152 -5.66 13.52 -8.66
N LEU A 153 -5.71 12.51 -7.81
CA LEU A 153 -6.62 12.52 -6.68
C LEU A 153 -5.96 12.00 -5.40
N ILE A 154 -6.44 12.51 -4.27
CA ILE A 154 -6.10 12.00 -2.95
C ILE A 154 -7.31 12.06 -2.02
N ILE A 155 -7.55 10.99 -1.28
CA ILE A 155 -8.70 10.85 -0.37
C ILE A 155 -8.22 10.37 1.00
N GLY A 156 -8.57 11.07 2.07
CA GLY A 156 -8.24 10.70 3.45
C GLY A 156 -8.64 11.75 4.46
N GLY A 157 -7.92 11.83 5.56
CA GLY A 157 -8.01 12.88 6.58
C GLY A 157 -6.87 13.88 6.49
N GLY A 158 -6.72 14.76 7.51
CA GLY A 158 -5.57 15.64 7.67
C GLY A 158 -5.77 17.08 7.21
N MET A 159 -7.00 17.56 7.06
CA MET A 159 -7.33 18.93 6.65
C MET A 159 -6.56 20.00 7.46
N LYS A 160 -6.24 19.71 8.74
CA LYS A 160 -5.51 20.65 9.61
C LYS A 160 -4.13 21.02 9.07
N HIS A 161 -3.44 20.16 8.35
CA HIS A 161 -2.12 20.42 7.79
C HIS A 161 -2.15 21.39 6.60
N PHE A 162 -3.36 21.69 6.08
CA PHE A 162 -3.60 22.56 4.95
C PHE A 162 -4.21 23.93 5.36
N ASN A 163 -5.11 23.95 6.35
CA ASN A 163 -5.84 25.16 6.75
C ASN A 163 -5.59 25.64 8.20
N GLN A 164 -4.85 24.86 9.02
CA GLN A 164 -4.50 25.22 10.41
C GLN A 164 -2.97 25.21 10.60
N ARG A 165 -2.26 25.72 9.62
CA ARG A 165 -0.81 25.73 9.55
C ARG A 165 -0.19 26.78 10.49
N LYS A 166 1.03 26.50 10.95
CA LYS A 166 1.79 27.43 11.82
C LYS A 166 2.22 28.70 11.09
N ASP A 167 2.43 28.63 9.77
CA ASP A 167 2.77 29.77 8.92
C ASP A 167 1.56 30.65 8.57
N SER A 168 0.37 30.28 9.04
CA SER A 168 -0.91 30.97 8.79
C SER A 168 -1.32 30.98 7.29
N VAL A 169 -0.69 30.19 6.43
CA VAL A 169 -1.09 30.03 5.03
C VAL A 169 -2.29 29.10 4.94
N ASN A 170 -3.35 29.53 4.26
CA ASN A 170 -4.45 28.64 3.88
C ASN A 170 -4.09 27.92 2.56
N LEU A 171 -3.52 26.72 2.68
CA LEU A 171 -3.09 25.96 1.52
C LEU A 171 -4.27 25.44 0.70
N VAL A 172 -5.47 25.25 1.30
CA VAL A 172 -6.70 24.87 0.58
C VAL A 172 -7.07 25.94 -0.43
N GLU A 173 -7.11 27.22 -0.02
CA GLU A 173 -7.40 28.33 -0.94
C GLU A 173 -6.40 28.39 -2.10
N ARG A 174 -5.11 28.16 -1.82
CA ARG A 174 -4.08 28.12 -2.84
C ARG A 174 -4.26 26.93 -3.80
N MET A 175 -4.62 25.76 -3.28
CA MET A 175 -4.92 24.57 -4.09
C MET A 175 -6.03 24.84 -5.09
N GLU A 176 -7.13 25.48 -4.64
CA GLU A 176 -8.29 25.74 -5.48
C GLU A 176 -8.06 26.89 -6.47
N ASN A 177 -7.45 27.99 -6.02
CA ASN A 177 -7.33 29.20 -6.84
C ASN A 177 -6.12 29.20 -7.79
N GLU A 178 -5.03 28.48 -7.46
CA GLU A 178 -3.76 28.58 -8.18
C GLU A 178 -3.29 27.23 -8.75
N LEU A 179 -3.57 26.10 -8.05
CA LEU A 179 -2.99 24.80 -8.37
C LEU A 179 -3.96 23.84 -9.08
N GLY A 180 -5.19 24.29 -9.34
CA GLY A 180 -6.19 23.58 -10.13
C GLY A 180 -6.82 22.37 -9.43
N TRP A 181 -6.70 22.27 -8.10
CA TRP A 181 -7.40 21.28 -7.32
C TRP A 181 -8.84 21.70 -7.04
N LYS A 182 -9.71 20.70 -6.88
CA LYS A 182 -10.97 20.87 -6.17
C LYS A 182 -10.86 20.16 -4.82
N VAL A 183 -11.19 20.86 -3.75
CA VAL A 183 -11.05 20.31 -2.40
C VAL A 183 -12.44 20.05 -1.81
N TYR A 184 -12.63 18.84 -1.28
CA TYR A 184 -13.86 18.41 -0.65
C TYR A 184 -13.60 18.01 0.81
N ASP A 185 -14.59 18.14 1.65
CA ASP A 185 -14.60 17.67 3.04
C ASP A 185 -15.44 16.39 3.25
N THR A 186 -16.05 15.87 2.19
CA THR A 186 -16.86 14.65 2.20
C THR A 186 -16.80 13.92 0.86
N LEU A 187 -17.00 12.59 0.91
CA LEU A 187 -17.14 11.76 -0.30
C LEU A 187 -18.47 12.02 -1.04
N ALA A 188 -19.48 12.55 -0.35
CA ALA A 188 -20.84 12.66 -0.93
C ALA A 188 -20.92 13.71 -2.04
N ASP A 189 -20.05 14.69 -2.05
CA ASP A 189 -20.11 15.85 -2.95
C ASP A 189 -19.16 15.75 -4.15
N ILE A 190 -18.43 14.62 -4.28
CA ILE A 190 -17.45 14.43 -5.35
C ILE A 190 -18.14 14.35 -6.71
N ASP A 191 -17.70 15.21 -7.61
CA ASP A 191 -17.93 15.04 -9.03
C ASP A 191 -16.85 14.14 -9.62
N VAL A 192 -17.16 12.88 -9.90
CA VAL A 192 -16.20 11.89 -10.46
C VAL A 192 -15.67 12.27 -11.85
N THR A 193 -16.29 13.24 -12.52
CA THR A 193 -15.75 13.79 -13.79
C THR A 193 -14.62 14.79 -13.57
N CYS A 194 -14.46 15.29 -12.33
CA CYS A 194 -13.34 16.13 -11.95
C CYS A 194 -12.06 15.28 -11.88
N LYS A 195 -11.05 15.63 -12.66
CA LYS A 195 -9.82 14.83 -12.79
C LYS A 195 -8.70 15.27 -11.85
N LYS A 196 -8.89 16.32 -11.03
CA LYS A 196 -7.91 16.76 -10.04
C LYS A 196 -8.60 17.22 -8.76
N TYR A 197 -8.66 16.35 -7.76
CA TYR A 197 -9.30 16.70 -6.49
C TYR A 197 -8.63 16.07 -5.26
N ALA A 198 -8.85 16.71 -4.11
CA ALA A 198 -8.49 16.20 -2.80
C ALA A 198 -9.74 16.10 -1.91
N VAL A 199 -9.90 14.98 -1.23
CA VAL A 199 -10.89 14.84 -0.15
C VAL A 199 -10.15 14.72 1.16
N MET A 200 -10.39 15.66 2.06
CA MET A 200 -9.84 15.65 3.42
C MET A 200 -11.02 15.65 4.40
N ALA A 201 -11.63 14.48 4.58
CA ALA A 201 -12.92 14.34 5.26
C ALA A 201 -12.84 14.44 6.80
N ASN A 202 -11.67 14.65 7.36
CA ASN A 202 -11.48 14.96 8.78
C ASN A 202 -10.28 15.90 8.97
N ALA A 203 -10.31 16.71 10.04
CA ALA A 203 -9.17 17.54 10.42
C ALA A 203 -7.95 16.67 10.82
N ASP A 204 -8.20 15.58 11.54
CA ASP A 204 -7.24 14.55 11.95
C ASP A 204 -7.27 13.31 11.04
N HIS A 205 -6.76 12.18 11.52
CA HIS A 205 -7.01 10.88 10.89
C HIS A 205 -8.51 10.64 10.75
N MET A 206 -8.92 9.82 9.80
CA MET A 206 -10.29 9.35 9.81
C MET A 206 -10.58 8.65 11.14
N PRO A 207 -11.82 8.66 11.63
CA PRO A 207 -12.19 7.85 12.79
C PRO A 207 -11.89 6.35 12.58
N PRO A 208 -11.78 5.54 13.64
CA PRO A 208 -11.71 4.08 13.52
C PRO A 208 -12.83 3.48 12.65
N ALA A 209 -12.60 2.32 12.04
CA ALA A 209 -13.54 1.67 11.12
C ALA A 209 -14.95 1.52 11.71
N ALA A 210 -15.04 1.19 13.00
CA ALA A 210 -16.32 1.07 13.72
C ALA A 210 -17.13 2.39 13.77
N GLU A 211 -16.47 3.54 13.61
CA GLU A 211 -17.10 4.88 13.67
C GLU A 211 -17.23 5.52 12.28
N ARG A 212 -16.24 5.33 11.37
CA ARG A 212 -16.27 5.89 10.01
C ARG A 212 -17.15 5.09 9.05
N GLY A 213 -17.62 3.89 9.46
CA GLY A 213 -18.40 2.98 8.61
C GLY A 213 -17.61 2.55 7.36
N ASP A 214 -18.28 2.50 6.23
CA ASP A 214 -17.76 2.04 4.94
C ASP A 214 -16.93 3.10 4.17
N PHE A 215 -16.31 4.05 4.86
CA PHE A 215 -15.57 5.14 4.22
C PHE A 215 -14.49 4.63 3.27
N LEU A 216 -13.60 3.70 3.72
CA LEU A 216 -12.48 3.24 2.90
C LEU A 216 -12.95 2.46 1.65
N PRO A 217 -13.85 1.47 1.73
CA PRO A 217 -14.40 0.81 0.55
C PRO A 217 -15.07 1.79 -0.43
N ARG A 218 -15.86 2.75 0.07
CA ARG A 218 -16.49 3.78 -0.77
C ARG A 218 -15.48 4.70 -1.43
N ALA A 219 -14.44 5.11 -0.70
CA ALA A 219 -13.37 5.96 -1.23
C ALA A 219 -12.60 5.25 -2.36
N VAL A 220 -12.30 3.96 -2.20
CA VAL A 220 -11.69 3.13 -3.24
C VAL A 220 -12.58 3.04 -4.47
N LYS A 221 -13.88 2.75 -4.28
CA LYS A 221 -14.84 2.71 -5.39
C LYS A 221 -14.92 4.05 -6.13
N THR A 222 -14.99 5.16 -5.41
CA THR A 222 -15.05 6.52 -5.99
C THR A 222 -13.76 6.85 -6.75
N ALA A 223 -12.59 6.50 -6.19
CA ALA A 223 -11.31 6.70 -6.86
C ALA A 223 -11.22 5.90 -8.18
N ILE A 224 -11.61 4.63 -8.16
CA ILE A 224 -11.66 3.79 -9.37
C ILE A 224 -12.60 4.40 -10.41
N GLN A 225 -13.81 4.80 -10.04
CA GLN A 225 -14.77 5.43 -10.95
C GLN A 225 -14.25 6.73 -11.59
N THR A 226 -13.41 7.48 -10.86
CA THR A 226 -12.78 8.71 -11.39
C THR A 226 -11.66 8.40 -12.39
N LEU A 227 -10.93 7.30 -12.17
CA LEU A 227 -9.73 6.94 -12.93
C LEU A 227 -10.00 5.98 -14.10
N ASP A 228 -11.15 5.33 -14.12
CA ASP A 228 -11.49 4.22 -15.03
C ASP A 228 -11.51 4.61 -16.52
N ASP A 229 -11.81 5.86 -16.84
CA ASP A 229 -11.83 6.36 -18.22
C ASP A 229 -10.45 6.85 -18.75
N ALA A 230 -9.37 6.62 -17.97
CA ALA A 230 -8.04 7.03 -18.36
C ALA A 230 -7.53 6.22 -19.57
N GLU A 231 -7.17 6.92 -20.66
CA GLU A 231 -6.76 6.31 -21.93
C GLU A 231 -5.59 5.31 -21.76
N ASN A 232 -4.61 5.65 -20.91
CA ASN A 232 -3.44 4.81 -20.62
C ASN A 232 -3.58 4.01 -19.33
N GLY A 233 -4.79 3.95 -18.74
CA GLY A 233 -5.05 3.32 -17.46
C GLY A 233 -4.56 4.13 -16.27
N PHE A 234 -4.58 3.53 -15.08
CA PHE A 234 -4.30 4.24 -13.85
C PHE A 234 -3.40 3.46 -12.87
N PHE A 235 -2.86 4.20 -11.91
CA PHE A 235 -2.21 3.70 -10.70
C PHE A 235 -2.95 4.25 -9.47
N LEU A 236 -3.46 3.38 -8.62
CA LEU A 236 -4.13 3.73 -7.38
C LEU A 236 -3.42 3.08 -6.20
N MET A 237 -2.87 3.91 -5.29
CA MET A 237 -2.38 3.47 -3.99
C MET A 237 -3.52 3.54 -2.99
N VAL A 238 -3.72 2.47 -2.21
CA VAL A 238 -4.73 2.39 -1.16
C VAL A 238 -4.07 1.97 0.15
N GLU A 239 -4.47 2.59 1.27
CA GLU A 239 -3.92 2.22 2.57
C GLU A 239 -5.01 1.97 3.61
N GLY A 240 -4.97 0.78 4.22
CA GLY A 240 -5.63 0.46 5.47
C GLY A 240 -4.75 0.89 6.64
N SER A 241 -4.76 2.18 6.95
CA SER A 241 -3.74 2.84 7.77
C SER A 241 -3.82 2.55 9.26
N GLN A 242 -5.00 2.18 9.78
CA GLN A 242 -5.22 2.14 11.24
C GLN A 242 -5.10 0.74 11.85
N ILE A 243 -4.72 -0.26 11.05
CA ILE A 243 -4.36 -1.58 11.59
C ILE A 243 -3.15 -1.43 12.52
N ASP A 244 -2.16 -0.64 12.09
CA ASP A 244 -0.98 -0.26 12.86
C ASP A 244 -1.35 0.47 14.17
N PHE A 245 -2.22 1.47 14.10
CA PHE A 245 -2.64 2.24 15.27
C PHE A 245 -3.30 1.35 16.33
N ALA A 246 -4.16 0.44 15.90
CA ALA A 246 -4.82 -0.53 16.77
C ALA A 246 -3.80 -1.48 17.42
N CYS A 247 -2.82 -1.96 16.63
CA CYS A 247 -1.77 -2.84 17.15
C CYS A 247 -0.80 -2.12 18.10
N HIS A 248 -0.48 -0.84 17.88
CA HIS A 248 0.26 -0.01 18.83
C HIS A 248 -0.47 0.12 20.17
N GLY A 249 -1.80 0.20 20.15
CA GLY A 249 -2.66 0.20 21.33
C GLY A 249 -2.91 -1.18 21.91
N ASN A 250 -2.44 -2.26 21.26
CA ASN A 250 -2.78 -3.65 21.59
C ASN A 250 -4.32 -3.87 21.67
N ASP A 251 -5.07 -3.12 20.85
CA ASP A 251 -6.53 -3.19 20.79
C ASP A 251 -6.98 -4.16 19.70
N SER A 252 -7.32 -5.36 20.10
CA SER A 252 -7.72 -6.43 19.20
C SER A 252 -9.05 -6.16 18.50
N ALA A 253 -10.00 -5.49 19.15
CA ALA A 253 -11.29 -5.20 18.55
C ALA A 253 -11.16 -4.15 17.46
N TRP A 254 -10.39 -3.10 17.70
CA TRP A 254 -10.06 -2.09 16.69
C TRP A 254 -9.29 -2.72 15.53
N MET A 255 -8.23 -3.49 15.80
CA MET A 255 -7.43 -4.17 14.77
C MET A 255 -8.29 -5.06 13.87
N VAL A 256 -9.18 -5.89 14.44
CA VAL A 256 -10.08 -6.76 13.67
C VAL A 256 -10.99 -5.94 12.75
N ASN A 257 -11.61 -4.86 13.27
CA ASN A 257 -12.48 -4.00 12.48
C ASN A 257 -11.73 -3.31 11.33
N GLU A 258 -10.48 -2.87 11.55
CA GLU A 258 -9.65 -2.26 10.49
C GLU A 258 -9.27 -3.26 9.41
N VAL A 259 -8.91 -4.50 9.77
CA VAL A 259 -8.59 -5.54 8.78
C VAL A 259 -9.83 -5.95 8.00
N VAL A 260 -11.01 -6.01 8.62
CA VAL A 260 -12.29 -6.28 7.95
C VAL A 260 -12.62 -5.17 6.95
N ASP A 261 -12.54 -3.90 7.36
CA ASP A 261 -12.77 -2.74 6.49
C ASP A 261 -11.78 -2.71 5.30
N PHE A 262 -10.50 -2.98 5.56
CA PHE A 262 -9.50 -3.09 4.49
C PHE A 262 -9.77 -4.28 3.56
N SER A 263 -10.21 -5.44 4.07
CA SER A 263 -10.63 -6.59 3.27
C SER A 263 -11.80 -6.26 2.35
N GLN A 264 -12.76 -5.44 2.80
CA GLN A 264 -13.88 -4.95 1.97
C GLN A 264 -13.37 -4.01 0.86
N ALA A 265 -12.41 -3.14 1.16
CA ALA A 265 -11.77 -2.30 0.15
C ALA A 265 -10.99 -3.13 -0.90
N ILE A 266 -10.30 -4.20 -0.47
CA ILE A 266 -9.63 -5.16 -1.36
C ILE A 266 -10.66 -5.87 -2.26
N GLN A 267 -11.84 -6.23 -1.74
CA GLN A 267 -12.88 -6.86 -2.55
C GLN A 267 -13.34 -5.96 -3.70
N ILE A 268 -13.51 -4.64 -3.46
CA ILE A 268 -13.82 -3.67 -4.52
C ILE A 268 -12.74 -3.69 -5.63
N ALA A 269 -11.47 -3.76 -5.24
CA ALA A 269 -10.36 -3.81 -6.19
C ALA A 269 -10.33 -5.12 -6.99
N LEU A 270 -10.60 -6.27 -6.35
CA LEU A 270 -10.67 -7.57 -7.03
C LEU A 270 -11.87 -7.67 -7.97
N ASP A 271 -13.05 -7.23 -7.54
CA ASP A 271 -14.26 -7.22 -8.38
C ASP A 271 -14.01 -6.41 -9.66
N TYR A 272 -13.40 -5.23 -9.54
CA TYR A 272 -13.00 -4.43 -10.68
C TYR A 272 -11.96 -5.15 -11.57
N ALA A 273 -10.94 -5.76 -10.98
CA ALA A 273 -9.91 -6.47 -11.73
C ALA A 273 -10.46 -7.70 -12.46
N GLU A 274 -11.40 -8.43 -11.85
CA GLU A 274 -12.07 -9.57 -12.45
C GLU A 274 -12.96 -9.15 -13.63
N GLU A 275 -13.73 -8.07 -13.47
CA GLU A 275 -14.61 -7.55 -14.51
C GLU A 275 -13.83 -7.08 -15.76
N HIS A 276 -12.68 -6.41 -15.58
CA HIS A 276 -11.94 -5.77 -16.68
C HIS A 276 -10.80 -6.63 -17.23
N GLY A 277 -10.24 -7.57 -16.45
CA GLY A 277 -9.21 -8.50 -16.88
C GLY A 277 -7.82 -7.90 -17.15
N ASN A 278 -7.66 -6.58 -17.06
CA ASN A 278 -6.44 -5.84 -17.38
C ASN A 278 -5.82 -5.10 -16.17
N THR A 279 -6.25 -5.45 -14.97
CA THR A 279 -5.86 -4.76 -13.74
C THR A 279 -5.04 -5.68 -12.84
N LEU A 280 -3.85 -5.22 -12.45
CA LEU A 280 -3.03 -5.85 -11.41
C LEU A 280 -3.45 -5.31 -10.04
N VAL A 281 -3.81 -6.19 -9.12
CA VAL A 281 -4.02 -5.88 -7.71
C VAL A 281 -2.88 -6.48 -6.90
N VAL A 282 -2.17 -5.66 -6.13
CA VAL A 282 -1.10 -6.08 -5.22
C VAL A 282 -1.46 -5.60 -3.82
N VAL A 283 -1.50 -6.52 -2.85
CA VAL A 283 -1.76 -6.20 -1.44
C VAL A 283 -0.57 -6.62 -0.60
N THR A 284 -0.04 -5.73 0.23
CA THR A 284 1.08 -6.02 1.13
C THR A 284 0.98 -5.18 2.40
N ALA A 285 2.04 -5.14 3.18
CA ALA A 285 2.22 -4.26 4.34
C ALA A 285 3.61 -3.65 4.32
N ASP A 286 3.80 -2.58 5.06
CA ASP A 286 5.08 -1.91 5.24
C ASP A 286 5.93 -2.54 6.35
N HIS A 287 5.28 -3.09 7.40
CA HIS A 287 5.87 -3.85 8.53
C HIS A 287 4.81 -4.63 9.29
N GLU A 288 5.21 -5.33 10.34
CA GLU A 288 4.34 -5.90 11.37
C GLU A 288 4.34 -5.00 12.61
N THR A 289 3.19 -4.92 13.30
CA THR A 289 3.05 -4.17 14.55
C THR A 289 2.40 -5.03 15.63
N GLY A 290 2.92 -4.92 16.85
CA GLY A 290 2.38 -5.53 18.06
C GLY A 290 2.98 -6.89 18.42
N GLY A 291 3.65 -7.59 17.51
CA GLY A 291 4.14 -8.95 17.72
C GLY A 291 3.00 -9.88 18.10
N LEU A 292 1.90 -9.82 17.32
CA LEU A 292 0.65 -10.52 17.61
C LEU A 292 0.83 -12.03 17.48
N THR A 293 0.34 -12.75 18.48
CA THR A 293 0.21 -14.21 18.46
C THR A 293 -1.17 -14.65 18.95
N MET A 294 -1.57 -15.85 18.60
CA MET A 294 -2.83 -16.47 19.02
C MET A 294 -2.52 -17.77 19.75
N PRO A 295 -2.14 -17.71 21.04
CA PRO A 295 -1.79 -18.89 21.81
C PRO A 295 -3.00 -19.75 22.16
N ASP A 296 -2.75 -21.03 22.55
CA ASP A 296 -3.75 -21.96 23.03
C ASP A 296 -4.52 -21.37 24.22
N PRO A 297 -5.86 -21.27 24.15
CA PRO A 297 -6.71 -20.80 25.24
C PRO A 297 -6.84 -21.79 26.40
N LYS A 298 -5.88 -22.69 26.64
CA LYS A 298 -5.86 -23.72 27.68
C LYS A 298 -7.09 -24.66 27.64
N GLY A 299 -7.32 -25.25 26.47
CA GLY A 299 -8.33 -26.30 26.24
C GLY A 299 -9.75 -25.80 25.97
N LYS A 300 -9.94 -24.50 25.73
CA LYS A 300 -11.19 -23.91 25.24
C LYS A 300 -11.02 -23.40 23.82
N TYR A 301 -11.19 -24.27 22.82
CA TYR A 301 -11.02 -23.94 21.38
C TYR A 301 -12.13 -23.05 20.79
N THR A 302 -12.94 -22.40 21.59
CA THR A 302 -14.09 -21.63 21.12
C THR A 302 -13.84 -20.13 20.96
N ASN A 303 -12.73 -19.62 21.50
CA ASN A 303 -12.41 -18.18 21.44
C ASN A 303 -10.97 -17.96 20.96
N VAL A 304 -10.77 -17.00 20.09
CA VAL A 304 -9.43 -16.51 19.74
C VAL A 304 -8.87 -15.72 20.92
N VAL A 305 -7.66 -16.06 21.35
CA VAL A 305 -6.92 -15.30 22.36
C VAL A 305 -5.84 -14.51 21.65
N PHE A 306 -5.86 -13.20 21.82
CA PHE A 306 -4.87 -12.29 21.28
C PHE A 306 -3.80 -12.02 22.33
N ASN A 307 -2.54 -12.16 21.94
CA ASN A 307 -1.40 -11.84 22.78
C ASN A 307 -0.41 -10.99 21.99
N TYR A 308 -0.19 -9.78 22.47
CA TYR A 308 0.76 -8.84 21.90
C TYR A 308 2.05 -8.87 22.72
N SER A 309 3.19 -9.02 22.07
CA SER A 309 4.50 -9.03 22.72
C SER A 309 5.08 -7.64 22.91
N THR A 310 4.57 -6.65 22.19
CA THR A 310 5.03 -5.26 22.22
C THR A 310 3.90 -4.31 21.82
N GLY A 311 4.06 -3.02 22.12
CA GLY A 311 3.27 -1.91 21.53
C GLY A 311 4.04 -1.20 20.41
N SER A 312 5.00 -1.85 19.73
CA SER A 312 5.82 -1.30 18.67
C SER A 312 5.87 -2.26 17.47
N HIS A 313 6.61 -1.90 16.45
CA HIS A 313 6.83 -2.78 15.29
C HIS A 313 7.75 -3.96 15.65
N THR A 314 7.72 -4.99 14.82
CA THR A 314 8.65 -6.12 14.87
C THR A 314 9.38 -6.29 13.54
N CYS A 315 10.39 -7.15 13.51
CA CYS A 315 11.12 -7.52 12.30
C CYS A 315 10.50 -8.71 11.55
N LEU A 316 9.27 -9.10 11.89
CA LEU A 316 8.59 -10.18 11.19
C LEU A 316 8.35 -9.78 9.73
N PRO A 317 8.60 -10.69 8.77
CA PRO A 317 8.27 -10.43 7.38
C PRO A 317 6.76 -10.35 7.21
N VAL A 318 6.35 -9.61 6.18
CA VAL A 318 4.94 -9.47 5.81
C VAL A 318 4.60 -10.30 4.57
N MET A 319 3.31 -10.45 4.29
CA MET A 319 2.86 -11.14 3.08
C MET A 319 2.68 -10.15 1.93
N VAL A 320 2.84 -10.65 0.69
CA VAL A 320 2.33 -10.00 -0.51
C VAL A 320 1.34 -10.95 -1.19
N TYR A 321 0.21 -10.40 -1.61
CA TYR A 321 -0.85 -11.08 -2.33
C TYR A 321 -1.00 -10.39 -3.68
N ALA A 322 -1.15 -11.15 -4.77
CA ALA A 322 -1.28 -10.56 -6.09
C ALA A 322 -2.34 -11.28 -6.95
N TYR A 323 -3.05 -10.49 -7.78
CA TYR A 323 -4.07 -10.94 -8.71
C TYR A 323 -3.98 -10.14 -10.02
N GLY A 324 -4.26 -10.79 -11.16
CA GLY A 324 -4.30 -10.15 -12.47
C GLY A 324 -3.02 -10.32 -13.28
N PRO A 325 -2.86 -9.59 -14.39
CA PRO A 325 -1.70 -9.72 -15.27
C PRO A 325 -0.38 -9.45 -14.55
N GLY A 326 0.59 -10.38 -14.68
CA GLY A 326 1.92 -10.29 -14.06
C GLY A 326 1.95 -10.62 -12.57
N ALA A 327 0.83 -11.05 -11.97
CA ALA A 327 0.72 -11.38 -10.54
C ALA A 327 1.62 -12.55 -10.11
N GLU A 328 1.95 -13.48 -11.01
CA GLU A 328 2.84 -14.61 -10.76
C GLU A 328 4.24 -14.21 -10.29
N GLN A 329 4.68 -12.98 -10.59
CA GLN A 329 5.98 -12.44 -10.17
C GLN A 329 6.07 -12.20 -8.65
N PHE A 330 4.93 -12.12 -7.95
CA PHE A 330 4.86 -11.80 -6.51
C PHE A 330 4.90 -13.05 -5.62
N THR A 331 5.48 -14.14 -6.10
CA THR A 331 5.68 -15.38 -5.32
C THR A 331 7.10 -15.50 -4.79
N GLY A 332 7.25 -16.33 -3.74
CA GLY A 332 8.54 -16.56 -3.10
C GLY A 332 8.93 -15.49 -2.08
N TRP A 333 10.21 -15.44 -1.73
CA TRP A 333 10.77 -14.47 -0.78
C TRP A 333 11.40 -13.30 -1.52
N MET A 334 11.08 -12.08 -1.13
CA MET A 334 11.60 -10.87 -1.78
C MET A 334 11.84 -9.73 -0.79
N GLN A 335 12.65 -8.76 -1.20
CA GLN A 335 12.78 -7.47 -0.53
C GLN A 335 11.61 -6.55 -0.88
N ASN A 336 11.19 -5.66 0.02
CA ASN A 336 10.15 -4.68 -0.27
C ASN A 336 10.54 -3.72 -1.43
N THR A 337 11.82 -3.48 -1.65
CA THR A 337 12.33 -2.71 -2.80
C THR A 337 12.09 -3.38 -4.16
N ALA A 338 11.86 -4.70 -4.20
CA ALA A 338 11.59 -5.40 -5.46
C ALA A 338 10.17 -5.16 -6.02
N ILE A 339 9.25 -4.68 -5.19
CA ILE A 339 7.82 -4.57 -5.55
C ILE A 339 7.58 -3.57 -6.68
N LYS A 340 8.21 -2.38 -6.63
CA LYS A 340 8.14 -1.38 -7.71
C LYS A 340 8.51 -1.98 -9.06
N GLY A 341 9.66 -2.65 -9.14
CA GLY A 341 10.14 -3.27 -10.38
C GLY A 341 9.17 -4.32 -10.94
N LYS A 342 8.58 -5.15 -10.06
CA LYS A 342 7.58 -6.15 -10.45
C LYS A 342 6.29 -5.51 -10.97
N ILE A 343 5.82 -4.43 -10.35
CA ILE A 343 4.66 -3.65 -10.82
C ILE A 343 4.94 -3.06 -12.21
N LEU A 344 6.10 -2.43 -12.40
CA LEU A 344 6.49 -1.87 -13.70
C LEU A 344 6.59 -2.95 -14.78
N ASN A 345 7.21 -4.09 -14.48
CA ASN A 345 7.31 -5.22 -15.39
C ASN A 345 5.94 -5.77 -15.80
N ALA A 346 4.99 -5.89 -14.86
CA ALA A 346 3.63 -6.31 -15.15
C ALA A 346 2.92 -5.35 -16.13
N CYS A 347 3.24 -4.06 -16.09
CA CYS A 347 2.76 -3.06 -17.05
C CYS A 347 3.54 -3.08 -18.37
N GLY A 348 4.57 -3.93 -18.51
CA GLY A 348 5.46 -3.94 -19.68
C GLY A 348 6.38 -2.73 -19.77
N MET A 349 6.67 -2.11 -18.63
CA MET A 349 7.59 -0.98 -18.50
C MET A 349 8.94 -1.48 -18.00
N GLU A 350 10.02 -0.91 -18.52
CA GLU A 350 11.36 -1.17 -17.97
C GLU A 350 11.51 -0.44 -16.64
N ASN A 351 12.03 -1.13 -15.64
CA ASN A 351 12.46 -0.49 -14.40
C ASN A 351 13.80 0.23 -14.67
N ILE A 352 13.72 1.43 -15.24
CA ILE A 352 14.88 2.30 -15.36
C ILE A 352 15.10 2.91 -13.99
N GLY A 353 16.06 2.35 -13.23
CA GLY A 353 16.50 2.92 -11.95
C GLY A 353 16.91 4.37 -12.11
N ASP A 354 16.87 5.15 -11.04
CA ASP A 354 17.28 6.57 -11.02
C ASP A 354 18.82 6.75 -11.09
N GLY A 355 19.56 5.66 -11.27
CA GLY A 355 21.02 5.65 -11.34
C GLY A 355 21.72 5.81 -9.99
N LEU A 356 20.96 5.84 -8.90
CA LEU A 356 21.49 5.84 -7.54
C LEU A 356 21.94 4.42 -7.16
N PRO A 357 23.02 4.27 -6.39
CA PRO A 357 23.45 2.95 -5.93
C PRO A 357 22.38 2.34 -5.01
N GLU A 358 22.06 1.05 -5.24
CA GLU A 358 21.30 0.29 -4.27
C GLU A 358 22.05 0.24 -2.94
N VAL A 359 21.39 0.69 -1.88
CA VAL A 359 21.90 0.50 -0.52
C VAL A 359 21.39 -0.85 -0.06
N ASP A 360 22.24 -1.87 -0.18
CA ASP A 360 22.00 -3.15 0.48
C ASP A 360 21.99 -2.91 1.99
N GLY A 361 20.79 -2.94 2.58
CA GLY A 361 20.58 -2.78 4.02
C GLY A 361 21.11 -3.95 4.86
N THR A 362 21.83 -4.89 4.27
CA THR A 362 22.45 -6.02 4.96
C THR A 362 23.65 -5.57 5.83
N ASN A 363 23.43 -4.65 6.75
CA ASN A 363 24.25 -4.57 7.95
C ASN A 363 23.81 -5.65 8.97
N SER A 364 23.33 -6.79 8.50
CA SER A 364 23.13 -7.95 9.34
C SER A 364 24.48 -8.48 9.81
N LYS A 365 25.07 -7.83 10.79
CA LYS A 365 25.91 -8.56 11.72
C LYS A 365 25.00 -9.69 12.21
N ALA A 366 25.32 -10.92 11.84
CA ALA A 366 24.61 -12.09 12.29
C ALA A 366 24.29 -11.91 13.78
N VAL A 367 23.02 -11.75 14.09
CA VAL A 367 22.58 -11.61 15.48
C VAL A 367 23.06 -12.88 16.17
N LYS A 368 24.00 -12.76 17.12
CA LYS A 368 24.39 -13.91 17.93
C LYS A 368 23.18 -14.26 18.76
N VAL A 369 22.41 -15.22 18.25
CA VAL A 369 21.31 -15.81 19.00
C VAL A 369 21.96 -16.51 20.20
N ASN A 370 21.72 -15.99 21.39
CA ASN A 370 22.11 -16.67 22.60
C ASN A 370 21.13 -17.84 22.81
N LEU A 371 21.50 -19.00 22.27
CA LEU A 371 20.70 -20.22 22.36
C LEU A 371 20.64 -20.78 23.82
N ASP A 372 21.39 -20.20 24.74
CA ASP A 372 21.44 -20.64 26.15
C ASP A 372 20.47 -19.89 27.07
N SER A 373 19.75 -18.87 26.56
CA SER A 373 18.74 -18.17 27.35
C SER A 373 17.48 -19.05 27.47
N LYS A 374 17.38 -19.82 28.55
CA LYS A 374 16.09 -20.38 28.94
C LYS A 374 15.17 -19.23 29.37
N PRO A 375 13.89 -19.25 28.96
CA PRO A 375 12.93 -18.29 29.51
C PRO A 375 12.93 -18.46 31.03
N GLU A 376 13.14 -17.37 31.74
CA GLU A 376 12.90 -17.34 33.18
C GLU A 376 11.40 -17.57 33.38
N ASN A 377 11.06 -18.65 34.13
CA ASN A 377 9.70 -19.06 34.47
C ASN A 377 9.02 -18.07 35.41
#